data_f791ea75800bed19fa3ebd607f6c725d
#
_entry.id   f791ea75800bed19fa3ebd607f6c725d
#
_cell.length_a   1.000
_cell.length_b   1.000
_cell.length_c   1.000
_cell.angle_alpha   90.00
_cell.angle_beta   90.00
_cell.angle_gamma   90.00
#
_symmetry.space_group_name_H-M   'P 1'
#
loop_
_entity.id
_entity.type
_entity.pdbx_description
1 polymer ?
#
loop_
_entity_poly.entity_id
_entity_poly.type
_entity_poly.pdbx_seq_one_letter_code
_entity_poly.pdbx_strand_id
1 'polypeptide(L)'
;MNIKSVEVSHPSLKNRQITLLLVNGRIDVPSTEFLIYESRYGGRHGGVAGKSSHKGKAFQIAELYRHLDDMNLNWRTATEFDIKKIRNAMLCWNENDNIDLDNYSYEPISNDVMNHKLNTWFKFYRYMDKLNESNDMVLTIKKTNKFRAKGLLDHLNKRYISEKNEKIDSWALRVKSSPKNHTYHALSRKEFSILKKHLKNIDIVYEILVIFMVETGLRITAALEAKESDFKGLLKLYANGKTLNDTVYRNYIPKGHDEYKQYELPLRTIQEVNDNYIRCEYLDRLSKYEQKMKRTDKEIKENVFWINKKGKEVEKHDVWRAFSMVSKLMGRTVNNITPHWLRHTFATWTIMDVANAKGIILENTGLMPHPLLLNALQVKLGHADPLTTLRYISTALKLMGIDLNDGHIKMS
;
A
#
# COMPACT_ATOMS: atom_id res chain seq x y z
N MET A 1 -11.93 23.41 -18.62
CA MET A 1 -11.63 22.15 -19.40
C MET A 1 -12.38 20.94 -18.81
N ASN A 2 -12.99 20.06 -19.64
CA ASN A 2 -13.65 18.85 -19.17
C ASN A 2 -12.73 17.65 -19.37
N ILE A 3 -12.22 17.06 -18.26
CA ILE A 3 -11.31 15.90 -18.32
C ILE A 3 -11.99 14.69 -17.69
N LYS A 4 -12.11 13.63 -18.48
CA LYS A 4 -12.62 12.32 -18.03
C LYS A 4 -11.57 11.24 -18.21
N SER A 5 -11.52 10.29 -17.29
CA SER A 5 -10.69 9.10 -17.41
C SER A 5 -11.53 7.91 -17.86
N VAL A 6 -11.02 7.13 -18.81
CA VAL A 6 -11.68 5.94 -19.35
C VAL A 6 -10.71 4.77 -19.24
N GLU A 7 -11.20 3.64 -18.75
CA GLU A 7 -10.42 2.40 -18.73
C GLU A 7 -10.68 1.60 -20.03
N VAL A 8 -9.63 1.24 -20.73
CA VAL A 8 -9.70 0.44 -21.97
C VAL A 8 -8.75 -0.73 -21.90
N SER A 9 -9.10 -1.83 -22.54
CA SER A 9 -8.20 -2.98 -22.69
C SER A 9 -7.24 -2.72 -23.85
N HIS A 10 -5.93 -2.88 -23.62
CA HIS A 10 -4.92 -2.66 -24.64
C HIS A 10 -4.39 -4.00 -25.18
N PRO A 11 -4.57 -4.33 -26.46
CA PRO A 11 -4.22 -5.62 -27.03
C PRO A 11 -2.74 -6.00 -26.83
N SER A 12 -1.83 -5.07 -27.09
CA SER A 12 -0.38 -5.32 -26.95
C SER A 12 0.12 -5.43 -25.50
N LEU A 13 -0.76 -5.28 -24.51
CA LEU A 13 -0.46 -5.43 -23.08
C LEU A 13 -1.20 -6.63 -22.47
N LYS A 14 -1.40 -7.69 -23.24
CA LYS A 14 -2.13 -8.91 -22.81
C LYS A 14 -3.51 -8.56 -22.23
N ASN A 15 -4.26 -7.70 -22.93
CA ASN A 15 -5.58 -7.20 -22.53
C ASN A 15 -5.64 -6.51 -21.14
N ARG A 16 -4.52 -5.99 -20.67
CA ARG A 16 -4.51 -5.18 -19.45
C ARG A 16 -5.30 -3.90 -19.66
N GLN A 17 -6.07 -3.55 -18.67
CA GLN A 17 -6.77 -2.28 -18.63
C GLN A 17 -5.78 -1.13 -18.38
N ILE A 18 -5.78 -0.17 -19.26
CA ILE A 18 -5.08 1.11 -19.13
C ILE A 18 -6.10 2.23 -18.96
N THR A 19 -5.70 3.28 -18.27
CA THR A 19 -6.53 4.47 -18.10
C THR A 19 -6.07 5.51 -19.11
N LEU A 20 -6.98 5.98 -19.94
CA LEU A 20 -6.77 7.08 -20.89
C LEU A 20 -7.46 8.34 -20.41
N LEU A 21 -7.03 9.50 -20.90
CA LEU A 21 -7.67 10.77 -20.63
C LEU A 21 -8.43 11.26 -21.87
N LEU A 22 -9.67 11.66 -21.63
CA LEU A 22 -10.48 12.40 -22.60
C LEU A 22 -10.50 13.87 -22.18
N VAL A 23 -10.05 14.74 -23.06
CA VAL A 23 -10.10 16.19 -22.88
C VAL A 23 -11.18 16.74 -23.81
N ASN A 24 -12.19 17.38 -23.24
CA ASN A 24 -13.35 17.88 -23.99
C ASN A 24 -14.00 16.82 -24.91
N GLY A 25 -14.08 15.57 -24.41
CA GLY A 25 -14.69 14.44 -25.10
C GLY A 25 -13.80 13.75 -26.15
N ARG A 26 -12.59 14.22 -26.39
CA ARG A 26 -11.64 13.61 -27.34
C ARG A 26 -10.46 12.98 -26.59
N ILE A 27 -9.90 11.90 -27.15
CA ILE A 27 -8.69 11.27 -26.61
C ILE A 27 -7.55 12.28 -26.68
N ASP A 28 -6.92 12.53 -25.53
CA ASP A 28 -5.72 13.34 -25.47
C ASP A 28 -4.51 12.48 -25.82
N VAL A 29 -3.96 12.70 -27.02
CA VAL A 29 -2.88 11.86 -27.58
C VAL A 29 -1.61 11.93 -26.71
N PRO A 30 -1.09 13.10 -26.31
CA PRO A 30 0.14 13.21 -25.53
C PRO A 30 0.08 12.44 -24.20
N SER A 31 -0.98 12.64 -23.43
CA SER A 31 -1.14 11.90 -22.16
C SER A 31 -1.35 10.41 -22.38
N THR A 32 -2.05 10.03 -23.45
CA THR A 32 -2.30 8.63 -23.82
C THR A 32 -0.99 7.89 -24.12
N GLU A 33 -0.13 8.46 -24.97
CA GLU A 33 1.16 7.89 -25.32
C GLU A 33 2.08 7.75 -24.10
N PHE A 34 2.15 8.80 -23.26
CA PHE A 34 2.86 8.74 -22.00
C PHE A 34 2.33 7.64 -21.08
N LEU A 35 1.02 7.53 -20.93
CA LEU A 35 0.40 6.53 -20.08
C LEU A 35 0.61 5.11 -20.60
N ILE A 36 0.58 4.88 -21.92
CA ILE A 36 0.94 3.61 -22.52
C ILE A 36 2.41 3.27 -22.24
N TYR A 37 3.31 4.25 -22.44
CA TYR A 37 4.73 4.08 -22.13
C TYR A 37 4.96 3.71 -20.64
N GLU A 38 4.35 4.46 -19.72
CA GLU A 38 4.44 4.19 -18.28
C GLU A 38 3.78 2.85 -17.88
N SER A 39 2.77 2.39 -18.61
CA SER A 39 2.21 1.05 -18.41
C SER A 39 3.21 -0.05 -18.75
N ARG A 40 3.97 0.12 -19.81
CA ARG A 40 4.97 -0.86 -20.28
C ARG A 40 6.25 -0.87 -19.45
N TYR A 41 6.74 0.32 -19.09
CA TYR A 41 8.10 0.49 -18.56
C TYR A 41 8.14 1.16 -17.18
N GLY A 42 7.04 1.66 -16.68
CA GLY A 42 6.97 2.42 -15.43
C GLY A 42 6.92 1.58 -14.14
N GLY A 43 7.03 0.25 -14.25
CA GLY A 43 7.11 -0.67 -13.12
C GLY A 43 8.52 -0.72 -12.50
N ARG A 44 8.70 -1.58 -11.50
CA ARG A 44 10.03 -1.80 -10.91
C ARG A 44 10.98 -2.37 -11.96
N HIS A 45 12.21 -1.88 -11.95
CA HIS A 45 13.27 -2.32 -12.89
C HIS A 45 12.89 -2.20 -14.38
N GLY A 46 12.05 -1.20 -14.72
CA GLY A 46 11.62 -0.99 -16.11
C GLY A 46 10.55 -1.98 -16.60
N GLY A 47 9.96 -2.75 -15.69
CA GLY A 47 8.90 -3.69 -16.02
C GLY A 47 7.51 -3.03 -16.12
N VAL A 48 6.51 -3.86 -16.31
CA VAL A 48 5.12 -3.42 -16.47
C VAL A 48 4.57 -2.81 -15.17
N ALA A 49 3.95 -1.63 -15.26
CA ALA A 49 3.35 -0.96 -14.11
C ALA A 49 2.07 -1.66 -13.63
N GLY A 50 1.85 -1.70 -12.31
CA GLY A 50 0.61 -2.22 -11.75
C GLY A 50 -0.59 -1.31 -12.07
N LYS A 51 -1.79 -1.90 -12.27
CA LYS A 51 -3.03 -1.20 -12.63
C LYS A 51 -3.30 0.04 -11.77
N SER A 52 -3.19 -0.07 -10.44
CA SER A 52 -3.46 1.07 -9.54
C SER A 52 -2.42 2.19 -9.64
N SER A 53 -1.16 1.87 -9.93
CA SER A 53 -0.10 2.85 -10.16
C SER A 53 -0.32 3.61 -11.47
N HIS A 54 -0.74 2.90 -12.51
CA HIS A 54 -1.08 3.49 -13.80
C HIS A 54 -2.26 4.46 -13.69
N LYS A 55 -3.36 4.02 -13.06
CA LYS A 55 -4.53 4.86 -12.78
C LYS A 55 -4.16 6.11 -11.98
N GLY A 56 -3.31 5.97 -10.96
CA GLY A 56 -2.81 7.10 -10.18
C GLY A 56 -2.06 8.13 -11.03
N LYS A 57 -1.23 7.69 -11.98
CA LYS A 57 -0.52 8.60 -12.90
C LYS A 57 -1.49 9.33 -13.83
N ALA A 58 -2.50 8.62 -14.36
CA ALA A 58 -3.53 9.26 -15.18
C ALA A 58 -4.25 10.39 -14.43
N PHE A 59 -4.62 10.16 -13.16
CA PHE A 59 -5.21 11.21 -12.33
C PHE A 59 -4.28 12.38 -12.08
N GLN A 60 -2.99 12.13 -11.87
CA GLN A 60 -2.00 13.19 -11.66
C GLN A 60 -1.78 14.03 -12.92
N ILE A 61 -1.82 13.43 -14.11
CA ILE A 61 -1.78 14.20 -15.37
C ILE A 61 -3.08 14.99 -15.58
N ALA A 62 -4.24 14.38 -15.31
CA ALA A 62 -5.51 15.09 -15.37
C ALA A 62 -5.54 16.30 -14.41
N GLU A 63 -4.95 16.18 -13.25
CA GLU A 63 -4.83 17.25 -12.27
C GLU A 63 -3.89 18.34 -12.75
N LEU A 64 -2.72 18.00 -13.33
CA LEU A 64 -1.84 18.96 -13.98
C LEU A 64 -2.59 19.82 -15.03
N TYR A 65 -3.32 19.14 -15.91
CA TYR A 65 -4.07 19.82 -16.96
C TYR A 65 -5.13 20.78 -16.42
N ARG A 66 -5.83 20.41 -15.33
CA ARG A 66 -6.80 21.31 -14.68
C ARG A 66 -6.14 22.54 -14.10
N HIS A 67 -5.03 22.38 -13.37
CA HIS A 67 -4.30 23.51 -12.81
C HIS A 67 -3.76 24.45 -13.89
N LEU A 68 -3.31 23.91 -15.01
CA LEU A 68 -2.88 24.75 -16.13
C LEU A 68 -4.06 25.47 -16.80
N ASP A 69 -5.21 24.79 -16.96
CA ASP A 69 -6.42 25.40 -17.49
C ASP A 69 -6.93 26.56 -16.60
N ASP A 70 -6.89 26.39 -15.27
CA ASP A 70 -7.21 27.44 -14.30
C ASP A 70 -6.30 28.68 -14.45
N MET A 71 -5.10 28.50 -14.97
CA MET A 71 -4.15 29.57 -15.28
C MET A 71 -4.22 30.05 -16.74
N ASN A 72 -5.20 29.60 -17.53
CA ASN A 72 -5.30 29.82 -18.99
C ASN A 72 -4.06 29.34 -19.76
N LEU A 73 -3.39 28.29 -19.28
CA LEU A 73 -2.24 27.66 -19.90
C LEU A 73 -2.59 26.23 -20.36
N ASN A 74 -1.72 25.67 -21.18
CA ASN A 74 -1.74 24.26 -21.50
C ASN A 74 -0.32 23.66 -21.28
N TRP A 75 -0.18 22.35 -21.39
CA TRP A 75 1.09 21.71 -21.12
C TRP A 75 2.23 22.11 -22.09
N ARG A 76 1.92 22.63 -23.30
CA ARG A 76 2.92 23.13 -24.26
C ARG A 76 3.44 24.52 -23.90
N THR A 77 2.57 25.38 -23.37
CA THR A 77 2.88 26.79 -23.04
C THR A 77 3.29 26.99 -21.58
N ALA A 78 3.15 25.96 -20.76
CA ALA A 78 3.54 26.01 -19.35
C ALA A 78 5.06 25.99 -19.18
N THR A 79 5.55 26.80 -18.26
CA THR A 79 6.97 26.89 -17.87
C THR A 79 7.21 26.23 -16.52
N GLU A 80 8.48 26.00 -16.17
CA GLU A 80 8.85 25.50 -14.83
C GLU A 80 8.39 26.46 -13.72
N PHE A 81 8.33 27.75 -13.99
CA PHE A 81 7.83 28.76 -13.06
C PHE A 81 6.32 28.57 -12.75
N ASP A 82 5.53 28.22 -13.74
CA ASP A 82 4.10 27.95 -13.55
C ASP A 82 3.87 26.69 -12.72
N ILE A 83 4.66 25.65 -12.96
CA ILE A 83 4.62 24.45 -12.10
C ILE A 83 5.06 24.76 -10.66
N LYS A 84 6.04 25.67 -10.49
CA LYS A 84 6.43 26.14 -9.14
C LYS A 84 5.27 26.85 -8.45
N LYS A 85 4.50 27.68 -9.14
CA LYS A 85 3.29 28.33 -8.61
C LYS A 85 2.25 27.30 -8.17
N ILE A 86 1.91 26.32 -9.04
CA ILE A 86 0.98 25.25 -8.71
C ILE A 86 1.44 24.50 -7.46
N ARG A 87 2.72 24.13 -7.40
CA ARG A 87 3.31 23.45 -6.23
C ARG A 87 3.13 24.25 -4.95
N ASN A 88 3.46 25.56 -4.99
CA ASN A 88 3.40 26.42 -3.81
C ASN A 88 1.94 26.61 -3.35
N ALA A 89 1.01 26.79 -4.27
CA ALA A 89 -0.42 26.88 -3.96
C ALA A 89 -0.93 25.58 -3.28
N MET A 90 -0.57 24.40 -3.81
CA MET A 90 -0.98 23.11 -3.24
C MET A 90 -0.35 22.83 -1.87
N LEU A 91 0.80 23.40 -1.57
CA LEU A 91 1.47 23.30 -0.27
C LEU A 91 1.05 24.40 0.71
N CYS A 92 0.22 25.35 0.28
CA CYS A 92 -0.13 26.57 1.00
C CYS A 92 1.12 27.35 1.46
N TRP A 93 2.15 27.42 0.61
CA TRP A 93 3.35 28.20 0.87
C TRP A 93 3.21 29.60 0.30
N ASN A 94 3.13 30.58 1.20
CA ASN A 94 3.26 31.99 0.86
C ASN A 94 4.75 32.32 0.66
N GLU A 95 5.30 32.10 -0.53
CA GLU A 95 6.47 32.86 -0.95
C GLU A 95 5.95 34.25 -1.38
N ASN A 96 6.69 35.32 -1.08
CA ASN A 96 6.34 36.74 -1.38
C ASN A 96 6.08 37.08 -2.87
N ASP A 97 5.81 36.09 -3.67
CA ASP A 97 5.34 36.25 -5.04
C ASP A 97 3.81 36.45 -4.92
N ASN A 98 3.32 37.64 -5.29
CA ASN A 98 1.92 38.08 -5.36
C ASN A 98 1.02 37.07 -6.09
N ILE A 99 0.87 35.86 -5.55
CA ILE A 99 -0.09 34.88 -6.01
C ILE A 99 -1.34 35.16 -5.19
N ASP A 100 -2.35 35.64 -5.88
CA ASP A 100 -3.69 35.81 -5.33
C ASP A 100 -4.24 34.42 -4.99
N LEU A 101 -3.91 33.92 -3.76
CA LEU A 101 -4.32 32.62 -3.25
C LEU A 101 -5.80 32.59 -2.89
N ASP A 102 -6.47 33.75 -2.85
CA ASP A 102 -7.87 33.87 -2.46
C ASP A 102 -8.82 33.18 -3.47
N ASN A 103 -8.35 32.89 -4.66
CA ASN A 103 -9.10 32.15 -5.69
C ASN A 103 -8.83 30.62 -5.69
N TYR A 104 -7.88 30.12 -4.90
CA TYR A 104 -7.52 28.69 -4.87
C TYR A 104 -7.77 28.08 -3.49
N SER A 105 -8.97 27.56 -3.25
CA SER A 105 -9.28 26.81 -2.04
C SER A 105 -8.78 25.36 -2.15
N TYR A 106 -7.47 25.15 -2.06
CA TYR A 106 -6.93 23.79 -1.95
C TYR A 106 -6.80 23.37 -0.50
N GLU A 107 -7.23 22.15 -0.20
CA GLU A 107 -6.78 21.51 1.02
C GLU A 107 -5.27 21.25 0.93
N PRO A 108 -4.45 21.67 1.92
CA PRO A 108 -3.01 21.54 1.87
C PRO A 108 -2.61 20.06 1.80
N ILE A 109 -1.74 19.74 0.86
CA ILE A 109 -1.20 18.38 0.72
C ILE A 109 0.18 18.26 1.36
N SER A 110 0.57 17.03 1.74
CA SER A 110 1.90 16.80 2.29
C SER A 110 3.01 16.89 1.23
N ASN A 111 4.24 17.23 1.67
CA ASN A 111 5.43 17.28 0.81
C ASN A 111 5.67 15.96 0.05
N ASP A 112 5.38 14.81 0.66
CA ASP A 112 5.55 13.50 0.00
C ASP A 112 4.51 13.30 -1.12
N VAL A 113 3.27 13.72 -0.91
CA VAL A 113 2.21 13.70 -1.95
C VAL A 113 2.58 14.63 -3.09
N MET A 114 3.03 15.86 -2.78
CA MET A 114 3.50 16.81 -3.81
C MET A 114 4.68 16.24 -4.61
N ASN A 115 5.68 15.68 -3.95
CA ASN A 115 6.81 15.06 -4.63
C ASN A 115 6.40 13.90 -5.54
N HIS A 116 5.33 13.17 -5.17
CA HIS A 116 4.81 12.10 -6.01
C HIS A 116 4.16 12.63 -7.29
N LYS A 117 3.40 13.73 -7.19
CA LYS A 117 2.82 14.44 -8.35
C LYS A 117 3.92 15.02 -9.24
N LEU A 118 4.87 15.77 -8.67
CA LEU A 118 6.02 16.34 -9.38
C LEU A 118 6.83 15.28 -10.13
N ASN A 119 7.00 14.09 -9.54
CA ASN A 119 7.70 13.00 -10.23
C ASN A 119 6.95 12.50 -11.48
N THR A 120 5.63 12.47 -11.44
CA THR A 120 4.81 12.06 -12.60
C THR A 120 4.82 13.15 -13.68
N TRP A 121 4.67 14.42 -13.30
CA TRP A 121 4.72 15.56 -14.22
C TRP A 121 6.11 15.70 -14.87
N PHE A 122 7.19 15.54 -14.11
CA PHE A 122 8.55 15.48 -14.62
C PHE A 122 8.76 14.40 -15.66
N LYS A 123 8.25 13.20 -15.41
CA LYS A 123 8.33 12.09 -16.35
C LYS A 123 7.52 12.34 -17.61
N PHE A 124 6.38 13.00 -17.49
CA PHE A 124 5.55 13.40 -18.62
C PHE A 124 6.30 14.36 -19.53
N TYR A 125 6.83 15.46 -19.01
CA TYR A 125 7.60 16.42 -19.81
C TYR A 125 8.86 15.79 -20.41
N ARG A 126 9.62 15.01 -19.65
CA ARG A 126 10.77 14.25 -20.21
C ARG A 126 10.38 13.29 -21.33
N TYR A 127 9.18 12.73 -21.27
CA TYR A 127 8.69 11.86 -22.31
C TYR A 127 8.31 12.68 -23.56
N MET A 128 7.69 13.83 -23.41
CA MET A 128 7.39 14.75 -24.51
C MET A 128 8.67 15.27 -25.19
N ASP A 129 9.68 15.66 -24.41
CA ASP A 129 11.00 16.05 -24.94
C ASP A 129 11.64 14.91 -25.74
N LYS A 130 11.53 13.66 -25.27
CA LYS A 130 12.03 12.48 -25.99
C LYS A 130 11.32 12.24 -27.34
N LEU A 131 10.08 12.65 -27.44
CA LEU A 131 9.30 12.59 -28.69
C LEU A 131 9.54 13.82 -29.60
N ASN A 132 10.36 14.78 -29.16
CA ASN A 132 10.55 16.07 -29.81
C ASN A 132 9.26 16.90 -29.95
N GLU A 133 8.31 16.69 -29.01
CA GLU A 133 7.10 17.51 -28.95
C GLU A 133 7.44 18.91 -28.45
N SER A 134 7.12 19.94 -29.25
CA SER A 134 7.40 21.34 -28.91
C SER A 134 6.66 21.76 -27.64
N ASN A 135 7.39 22.26 -26.66
CA ASN A 135 6.85 22.80 -25.42
C ASN A 135 7.84 23.83 -24.82
N ASP A 136 7.34 24.73 -23.96
CA ASP A 136 8.12 25.79 -23.33
C ASP A 136 8.77 25.37 -22.00
N MET A 137 8.64 24.09 -21.62
CA MET A 137 9.15 23.55 -20.37
C MET A 137 10.65 23.35 -20.42
N VAL A 138 11.40 24.09 -19.62
CA VAL A 138 12.82 23.87 -19.40
C VAL A 138 13.01 23.18 -18.05
N LEU A 139 13.36 21.89 -18.07
CA LEU A 139 13.48 21.08 -16.87
C LEU A 139 14.83 21.30 -16.18
N THR A 140 14.82 21.91 -15.01
CA THR A 140 16.02 22.01 -14.15
C THR A 140 16.24 20.69 -13.41
N ILE A 141 17.29 19.97 -13.80
CA ILE A 141 17.58 18.62 -13.27
C ILE A 141 18.58 18.69 -12.14
N LYS A 142 18.21 18.14 -10.98
CA LYS A 142 19.14 17.81 -9.90
C LYS A 142 19.57 16.36 -10.00
N LYS A 143 20.89 16.14 -10.13
CA LYS A 143 21.47 14.80 -10.01
C LYS A 143 21.61 14.48 -8.52
N THR A 144 20.69 13.68 -8.00
CA THR A 144 20.78 13.18 -6.64
C THR A 144 21.52 11.85 -6.64
N ASN A 145 22.63 11.78 -5.92
CA ASN A 145 23.18 10.49 -5.57
C ASN A 145 22.11 9.73 -4.80
N LYS A 146 21.87 8.46 -5.13
CA LYS A 146 21.15 7.55 -4.23
C LYS A 146 21.96 7.46 -2.95
N PHE A 147 21.78 8.41 -2.03
CA PHE A 147 22.31 8.27 -0.69
C PHE A 147 21.55 7.10 -0.06
N ARG A 148 22.12 5.91 -0.19
CA ARG A 148 21.81 4.88 0.79
C ARG A 148 22.50 5.36 2.06
N ALA A 149 21.69 5.69 3.07
CA ALA A 149 22.24 5.89 4.39
C ALA A 149 23.23 4.75 4.64
N LYS A 150 24.48 5.08 4.95
CA LYS A 150 25.47 4.10 5.40
C LYS A 150 24.92 3.53 6.70
N GLY A 151 24.10 2.51 6.59
CA GLY A 151 23.58 1.75 7.73
C GLY A 151 24.60 0.68 8.09
N LEU A 152 24.53 0.26 9.33
CA LEU A 152 25.36 -0.80 9.91
C LEU A 152 25.39 -2.10 9.06
N LEU A 153 24.40 -2.31 8.19
CA LEU A 153 24.28 -3.45 7.29
C LEU A 153 24.87 -3.25 5.90
N ASP A 154 25.60 -2.15 5.66
CA ASP A 154 26.24 -1.92 4.35
C ASP A 154 27.26 -3.03 3.99
N HIS A 155 27.88 -3.67 4.98
CA HIS A 155 28.76 -4.80 4.76
C HIS A 155 28.03 -6.04 4.23
N LEU A 156 26.77 -6.26 4.62
CA LEU A 156 25.93 -7.33 4.09
C LEU A 156 25.40 -7.01 2.68
N ASN A 157 25.23 -5.75 2.39
CA ASN A 157 24.76 -5.26 1.09
C ASN A 157 25.89 -5.09 0.06
N LYS A 158 27.18 -5.15 0.45
CA LYS A 158 28.31 -4.99 -0.49
C LYS A 158 28.30 -5.98 -1.66
N ARG A 159 27.72 -7.16 -1.51
CA ARG A 159 27.51 -8.10 -2.63
C ARG A 159 26.46 -7.67 -3.64
N TYR A 160 25.55 -6.74 -3.28
CA TYR A 160 24.51 -6.17 -4.15
C TYR A 160 24.83 -4.74 -4.62
N ILE A 161 25.93 -4.14 -4.14
CA ILE A 161 26.31 -2.74 -4.39
C ILE A 161 27.45 -2.62 -5.39
N SER A 162 28.05 -3.72 -5.85
CA SER A 162 28.92 -3.63 -7.00
C SER A 162 28.04 -3.29 -8.21
N GLU A 163 28.30 -2.14 -8.78
CA GLU A 163 27.76 -1.62 -10.03
C GLU A 163 26.53 -0.73 -9.90
N LYS A 164 26.85 0.51 -10.18
CA LYS A 164 26.03 1.69 -10.49
C LYS A 164 25.64 2.56 -9.30
N ASN A 165 26.54 3.51 -9.02
CA ASN A 165 26.15 4.84 -8.56
C ASN A 165 25.27 5.52 -9.64
N GLU A 166 24.08 5.01 -9.89
CA GLU A 166 23.14 5.65 -10.78
C GLU A 166 22.67 6.94 -10.12
N LYS A 167 23.19 8.06 -10.63
CA LYS A 167 22.64 9.36 -10.33
C LYS A 167 21.23 9.37 -10.88
N ILE A 168 20.25 9.47 -10.01
CA ILE A 168 18.86 9.59 -10.43
C ILE A 168 18.60 11.07 -10.71
N ASP A 169 18.22 11.34 -11.95
CA ASP A 169 17.70 12.64 -12.33
C ASP A 169 16.38 12.90 -11.58
N SER A 170 16.31 14.01 -10.89
CA SER A 170 15.11 14.46 -10.22
C SER A 170 14.86 15.93 -10.53
N TRP A 171 13.58 16.31 -10.58
CA TRP A 171 13.24 17.71 -10.79
C TRP A 171 13.72 18.60 -9.65
N ALA A 172 14.29 19.77 -9.96
CA ALA A 172 14.72 20.72 -8.95
C ALA A 172 13.55 21.26 -8.10
N LEU A 173 12.34 21.24 -8.62
CA LEU A 173 11.13 21.64 -7.92
C LEU A 173 10.73 20.73 -6.75
N ARG A 174 11.34 19.55 -6.60
CA ARG A 174 11.04 18.66 -5.47
C ARG A 174 11.33 19.34 -4.14
N VAL A 175 10.43 19.13 -3.20
CA VAL A 175 10.51 19.64 -1.84
C VAL A 175 11.11 18.60 -0.89
N LYS A 176 11.66 19.08 0.23
CA LYS A 176 12.21 18.17 1.25
C LYS A 176 11.07 17.30 1.81
N SER A 177 11.22 15.99 1.71
CA SER A 177 10.26 15.05 2.31
C SER A 177 10.20 15.23 3.83
N SER A 178 9.01 15.01 4.39
CA SER A 178 8.84 15.00 5.84
C SER A 178 9.71 13.90 6.49
N PRO A 179 10.20 14.10 7.71
CA PRO A 179 10.92 13.07 8.43
C PRO A 179 10.07 11.80 8.51
N LYS A 180 10.61 10.67 8.08
CA LYS A 180 9.89 9.39 8.18
C LYS A 180 10.04 8.83 9.58
N ASN A 181 8.92 8.49 10.21
CA ASN A 181 8.96 7.72 11.45
C ASN A 181 9.71 6.41 11.21
N HIS A 182 10.64 6.09 12.09
CA HIS A 182 11.43 4.85 12.03
C HIS A 182 10.64 3.63 12.51
N THR A 183 9.47 3.82 13.11
CA THR A 183 8.60 2.76 13.62
C THR A 183 7.34 2.62 12.77
N TYR A 184 6.80 1.41 12.76
CA TYR A 184 5.49 1.15 12.16
C TYR A 184 4.39 1.29 13.23
N HIS A 185 3.17 1.53 12.77
CA HIS A 185 2.01 1.44 13.62
C HIS A 185 1.59 -0.02 13.76
N ALA A 186 1.67 -0.57 14.97
CA ALA A 186 1.22 -1.92 15.30
C ALA A 186 0.27 -1.85 16.51
N LEU A 187 -0.59 -2.85 16.65
CA LEU A 187 -1.53 -2.97 17.76
C LEU A 187 -0.95 -3.88 18.82
N SER A 188 -1.15 -3.52 20.09
CA SER A 188 -0.99 -4.44 21.21
C SER A 188 -2.07 -5.54 21.17
N ARG A 189 -1.84 -6.66 21.86
CA ARG A 189 -2.85 -7.73 21.97
C ARG A 189 -4.19 -7.22 22.52
N LYS A 190 -4.14 -6.30 23.50
CA LYS A 190 -5.33 -5.65 24.10
C LYS A 190 -6.07 -4.79 23.08
N GLU A 191 -5.37 -3.91 22.36
CA GLU A 191 -5.99 -3.06 21.34
C GLU A 191 -6.61 -3.89 20.21
N PHE A 192 -5.94 -4.96 19.79
CA PHE A 192 -6.50 -5.88 18.79
C PHE A 192 -7.78 -6.57 19.26
N SER A 193 -7.84 -6.97 20.54
CA SER A 193 -9.07 -7.53 21.12
C SER A 193 -10.24 -6.54 21.10
N ILE A 194 -9.96 -5.27 21.41
CA ILE A 194 -10.97 -4.19 21.36
C ILE A 194 -11.41 -3.95 19.90
N LEU A 195 -10.45 -3.88 18.96
CA LEU A 195 -10.73 -3.73 17.54
C LEU A 195 -11.66 -4.84 17.02
N LYS A 196 -11.36 -6.11 17.33
CA LYS A 196 -12.19 -7.26 16.95
C LYS A 196 -13.63 -7.10 17.45
N LYS A 197 -13.80 -6.79 18.73
CA LYS A 197 -15.13 -6.63 19.34
C LYS A 197 -15.96 -5.56 18.63
N HIS A 198 -15.37 -4.41 18.31
CA HIS A 198 -16.08 -3.35 17.59
C HIS A 198 -16.39 -3.73 16.14
N LEU A 199 -15.49 -4.43 15.45
CA LEU A 199 -15.73 -4.89 14.09
C LEU A 199 -16.83 -5.95 14.04
N LYS A 200 -16.89 -6.87 15.01
CA LYS A 200 -17.98 -7.84 15.19
C LYS A 200 -19.33 -7.16 15.29
N ASN A 201 -19.44 -6.07 16.05
CA ASN A 201 -20.69 -5.31 16.20
C ASN A 201 -21.16 -4.68 14.88
N ILE A 202 -20.26 -4.40 13.95
CA ILE A 202 -20.62 -3.94 12.61
C ILE A 202 -21.11 -5.12 11.78
N ASP A 203 -20.26 -6.14 11.64
CA ASP A 203 -20.52 -7.40 10.95
C ASP A 203 -19.41 -8.41 11.30
N ILE A 204 -19.80 -9.66 11.60
CA ILE A 204 -18.89 -10.76 11.93
C ILE A 204 -17.82 -10.99 10.85
N VAL A 205 -18.15 -10.74 9.57
CA VAL A 205 -17.21 -10.91 8.47
C VAL A 205 -15.96 -10.04 8.63
N TYR A 206 -16.09 -8.85 9.21
CA TYR A 206 -14.93 -7.98 9.45
C TYR A 206 -14.07 -8.49 10.60
N GLU A 207 -14.68 -9.03 11.67
CA GLU A 207 -13.92 -9.67 12.76
C GLU A 207 -13.10 -10.84 12.23
N ILE A 208 -13.72 -11.74 11.47
CA ILE A 208 -13.05 -12.94 10.93
C ILE A 208 -11.95 -12.56 9.94
N LEU A 209 -12.22 -11.58 9.07
CA LEU A 209 -11.23 -11.09 8.11
C LEU A 209 -9.99 -10.50 8.79
N VAL A 210 -10.15 -9.72 9.89
CA VAL A 210 -8.99 -9.14 10.57
C VAL A 210 -8.21 -10.18 11.38
N ILE A 211 -8.86 -11.21 11.91
CA ILE A 211 -8.20 -12.37 12.53
C ILE A 211 -7.34 -13.07 11.47
N PHE A 212 -7.93 -13.40 10.33
CA PHE A 212 -7.21 -13.99 9.21
C PHE A 212 -6.01 -13.14 8.76
N MET A 213 -6.19 -11.83 8.64
CA MET A 213 -5.12 -10.91 8.25
C MET A 213 -3.99 -10.82 9.27
N VAL A 214 -4.31 -10.79 10.57
CA VAL A 214 -3.29 -10.67 11.62
C VAL A 214 -2.54 -11.99 11.87
N GLU A 215 -3.16 -13.13 11.58
CA GLU A 215 -2.54 -14.45 11.74
C GLU A 215 -1.68 -14.86 10.53
N THR A 216 -1.94 -14.28 9.34
CA THR A 216 -1.22 -14.60 8.10
C THR A 216 -0.28 -13.51 7.61
N GLY A 217 -0.43 -12.28 8.11
CA GLY A 217 0.32 -11.12 7.63
C GLY A 217 -0.04 -10.68 6.19
N LEU A 218 -1.10 -11.22 5.60
CA LEU A 218 -1.52 -10.88 4.23
C LEU A 218 -1.94 -9.42 4.13
N ARG A 219 -1.69 -8.83 2.96
CA ARG A 219 -2.27 -7.52 2.62
C ARG A 219 -3.77 -7.67 2.36
N ILE A 220 -4.55 -6.64 2.64
CA ILE A 220 -6.01 -6.63 2.45
C ILE A 220 -6.44 -7.18 1.07
N THR A 221 -5.72 -6.86 0.00
CA THR A 221 -6.04 -7.35 -1.34
C THR A 221 -5.94 -8.87 -1.42
N ALA A 222 -4.84 -9.44 -0.93
CA ALA A 222 -4.63 -10.89 -0.92
C ALA A 222 -5.58 -11.61 0.06
N ALA A 223 -5.87 -10.98 1.21
CA ALA A 223 -6.82 -11.54 2.17
C ALA A 223 -8.26 -11.61 1.60
N LEU A 224 -8.66 -10.61 0.81
CA LEU A 224 -9.98 -10.62 0.15
C LEU A 224 -10.08 -11.62 -1.01
N GLU A 225 -8.97 -12.07 -1.57
CA GLU A 225 -8.90 -13.11 -2.62
C GLU A 225 -8.97 -14.53 -2.07
N ALA A 226 -8.94 -14.72 -0.73
CA ALA A 226 -9.07 -16.03 -0.10
C ALA A 226 -10.43 -16.65 -0.44
N LYS A 227 -10.43 -17.97 -0.62
CA LYS A 227 -11.60 -18.77 -1.02
C LYS A 227 -12.04 -19.66 0.12
N GLU A 228 -13.29 -20.11 0.09
CA GLU A 228 -13.80 -21.11 1.02
C GLU A 228 -12.89 -22.36 1.08
N SER A 229 -12.36 -22.79 -0.07
CA SER A 229 -11.47 -23.95 -0.19
C SER A 229 -10.19 -23.83 0.65
N ASP A 230 -9.72 -22.62 0.96
CA ASP A 230 -8.51 -22.40 1.76
C ASP A 230 -8.72 -22.81 3.23
N PHE A 231 -9.98 -22.83 3.67
CA PHE A 231 -10.37 -23.16 5.05
C PHE A 231 -10.97 -24.57 5.20
N LYS A 232 -11.01 -25.36 4.12
CA LYS A 232 -11.52 -26.75 4.15
C LYS A 232 -10.47 -27.75 4.61
N GLY A 233 -10.93 -28.92 5.01
CA GLY A 233 -10.07 -30.09 5.29
C GLY A 233 -9.53 -30.16 6.71
N LEU A 234 -10.05 -29.39 7.67
CA LEU A 234 -9.57 -29.37 9.06
C LEU A 234 -9.63 -30.78 9.73
N LEU A 235 -10.73 -31.51 9.54
CA LEU A 235 -10.88 -32.88 10.08
C LEU A 235 -9.82 -33.82 9.51
N LYS A 236 -9.53 -33.73 8.21
CA LYS A 236 -8.49 -34.54 7.57
C LYS A 236 -7.09 -34.22 8.14
N LEU A 237 -6.84 -32.92 8.42
CA LEU A 237 -5.57 -32.50 9.02
C LEU A 237 -5.42 -33.06 10.45
N TYR A 238 -6.48 -33.07 11.25
CA TYR A 238 -6.47 -33.69 12.57
C TYR A 238 -6.29 -35.21 12.49
N ALA A 239 -6.95 -35.88 11.55
CA ALA A 239 -6.75 -37.30 11.33
C ALA A 239 -5.30 -37.65 10.94
N ASN A 240 -4.58 -36.72 10.33
CA ASN A 240 -3.16 -36.82 10.02
C ASN A 240 -2.23 -36.38 11.17
N GLY A 241 -2.73 -36.27 12.39
CA GLY A 241 -1.96 -35.95 13.60
C GLY A 241 -1.60 -34.48 13.78
N LYS A 242 -2.16 -33.55 12.97
CA LYS A 242 -1.96 -32.13 13.18
C LYS A 242 -2.82 -31.59 14.31
N THR A 243 -2.31 -30.56 14.98
CA THR A 243 -2.94 -29.90 16.12
C THR A 243 -3.26 -28.44 15.77
N LEU A 244 -4.01 -27.74 16.62
CA LEU A 244 -4.33 -26.32 16.46
C LEU A 244 -3.10 -25.39 16.39
N ASN A 245 -1.99 -25.84 16.94
CA ASN A 245 -0.74 -25.07 16.93
C ASN A 245 0.04 -25.22 15.61
N ASP A 246 -0.37 -26.17 14.77
CA ASP A 246 0.27 -26.38 13.47
C ASP A 246 -0.23 -25.38 12.44
N THR A 247 0.53 -25.28 11.34
CA THR A 247 0.21 -24.44 10.19
C THR A 247 0.10 -25.28 8.91
N VAL A 248 -0.62 -24.77 7.96
CA VAL A 248 -0.65 -25.27 6.56
C VAL A 248 -0.25 -24.15 5.63
N TYR A 249 0.27 -24.50 4.46
CA TYR A 249 0.61 -23.54 3.42
C TYR A 249 -0.55 -23.36 2.44
N ARG A 250 -0.80 -22.11 2.05
CA ARG A 250 -1.77 -21.74 1.02
C ARG A 250 -1.12 -20.80 0.02
N ASN A 251 -1.60 -20.83 -1.20
CA ASN A 251 -1.07 -20.00 -2.29
C ASN A 251 -1.86 -18.70 -2.44
N TYR A 252 -1.16 -17.63 -2.81
CA TYR A 252 -1.77 -16.36 -3.21
C TYR A 252 -0.90 -15.68 -4.27
N ILE A 253 -1.49 -14.77 -5.02
CA ILE A 253 -0.76 -13.95 -6.00
C ILE A 253 -0.47 -12.59 -5.37
N PRO A 254 0.80 -12.24 -5.11
CA PRO A 254 1.16 -10.93 -4.57
C PRO A 254 0.85 -9.82 -5.58
N LYS A 255 0.43 -8.66 -5.09
CA LYS A 255 0.17 -7.49 -5.94
C LYS A 255 1.40 -7.16 -6.81
N GLY A 256 1.21 -7.15 -8.13
CA GLY A 256 2.25 -6.82 -9.12
C GLY A 256 3.21 -7.98 -9.43
N HIS A 257 2.85 -9.19 -9.09
CA HIS A 257 3.51 -10.43 -9.48
C HIS A 257 2.51 -11.32 -10.22
N ASP A 258 3.03 -12.15 -11.13
CA ASP A 258 2.25 -13.14 -11.85
C ASP A 258 2.49 -14.56 -11.28
N GLU A 259 3.39 -14.70 -10.31
CA GLU A 259 3.75 -15.96 -9.68
C GLU A 259 3.05 -16.14 -8.32
N TYR A 260 2.67 -17.37 -8.04
CA TYR A 260 2.13 -17.76 -6.74
C TYR A 260 3.22 -17.68 -5.66
N LYS A 261 2.85 -17.13 -4.51
CA LYS A 261 3.60 -17.24 -3.27
C LYS A 261 2.78 -17.98 -2.23
N GLN A 262 3.47 -18.55 -1.26
CA GLN A 262 2.84 -19.23 -0.15
C GLN A 262 2.75 -18.34 1.07
N TYR A 263 1.71 -18.54 1.87
CA TYR A 263 1.58 -18.01 3.23
C TYR A 263 1.24 -19.13 4.20
N GLU A 264 1.65 -18.95 5.43
CA GLU A 264 1.31 -19.85 6.54
C GLU A 264 -0.08 -19.53 7.05
N LEU A 265 -0.93 -20.56 7.19
CA LEU A 265 -2.26 -20.45 7.76
C LEU A 265 -2.37 -21.35 8.98
N PRO A 266 -2.45 -20.79 10.22
CA PRO A 266 -2.59 -21.58 11.43
C PRO A 266 -3.90 -22.36 11.45
N LEU A 267 -3.89 -23.61 11.95
CA LEU A 267 -5.09 -24.44 12.02
C LEU A 267 -6.16 -23.82 12.93
N ARG A 268 -5.74 -23.13 14.00
CA ARG A 268 -6.64 -22.37 14.89
C ARG A 268 -7.44 -21.29 14.12
N THR A 269 -6.81 -20.65 13.15
CA THR A 269 -7.49 -19.65 12.28
C THR A 269 -8.48 -20.33 11.36
N ILE A 270 -8.12 -21.49 10.79
CA ILE A 270 -9.06 -22.28 9.98
C ILE A 270 -10.28 -22.67 10.82
N GLN A 271 -10.06 -23.14 12.06
CA GLN A 271 -11.15 -23.49 12.95
C GLN A 271 -12.03 -22.28 13.26
N GLU A 272 -11.46 -21.14 13.61
CA GLU A 272 -12.21 -19.93 13.94
C GLU A 272 -13.05 -19.44 12.76
N VAL A 273 -12.51 -19.49 11.54
CA VAL A 273 -13.26 -19.15 10.31
C VAL A 273 -14.40 -20.15 10.08
N ASN A 274 -14.16 -21.45 10.26
CA ASN A 274 -15.20 -22.47 10.10
C ASN A 274 -16.32 -22.31 11.12
N ASP A 275 -15.97 -22.16 12.40
CA ASP A 275 -16.95 -22.16 13.49
C ASP A 275 -17.79 -20.88 13.52
N ASN A 276 -17.18 -19.71 13.29
CA ASN A 276 -17.84 -18.41 13.43
C ASN A 276 -18.40 -17.83 12.12
N TYR A 277 -17.94 -18.32 10.96
CA TYR A 277 -18.38 -17.75 9.70
C TYR A 277 -18.95 -18.79 8.72
N ILE A 278 -18.19 -19.85 8.40
CA ILE A 278 -18.63 -20.81 7.37
C ILE A 278 -19.89 -21.56 7.81
N ARG A 279 -19.88 -22.12 9.03
CA ARG A 279 -21.01 -22.92 9.54
C ARG A 279 -22.24 -22.10 9.92
N CYS A 280 -22.01 -20.88 10.42
CA CYS A 280 -23.08 -20.08 11.00
C CYS A 280 -23.71 -19.08 10.03
N GLU A 281 -22.93 -18.54 9.08
CA GLU A 281 -23.32 -17.35 8.36
C GLU A 281 -23.20 -17.46 6.83
N TYR A 282 -22.17 -18.18 6.35
CA TYR A 282 -21.74 -18.09 4.95
C TYR A 282 -22.82 -18.53 3.96
N LEU A 283 -23.51 -19.65 4.20
CA LEU A 283 -24.50 -20.19 3.27
C LEU A 283 -25.72 -19.23 3.12
N ASP A 284 -26.19 -18.66 4.22
CA ASP A 284 -27.29 -17.67 4.18
C ASP A 284 -26.86 -16.41 3.41
N ARG A 285 -25.64 -15.95 3.68
CA ARG A 285 -25.08 -14.77 2.99
C ARG A 285 -24.84 -15.00 1.50
N LEU A 286 -24.38 -16.18 1.13
CA LEU A 286 -24.20 -16.60 -0.26
C LEU A 286 -25.52 -16.62 -1.00
N SER A 287 -26.58 -17.21 -0.41
CA SER A 287 -27.91 -17.19 -0.97
C SER A 287 -28.44 -15.77 -1.20
N LYS A 288 -28.25 -14.87 -0.24
CA LYS A 288 -28.61 -13.44 -0.39
C LYS A 288 -27.82 -12.75 -1.49
N TYR A 289 -26.53 -13.07 -1.62
CA TYR A 289 -25.67 -12.55 -2.69
C TYR A 289 -26.17 -12.99 -4.07
N GLU A 290 -26.44 -14.27 -4.26
CA GLU A 290 -26.93 -14.83 -5.52
C GLU A 290 -28.29 -14.24 -5.91
N GLN A 291 -29.23 -14.15 -4.98
CA GLN A 291 -30.53 -13.52 -5.21
C GLN A 291 -30.38 -12.07 -5.65
N LYS A 292 -29.45 -11.33 -5.03
CA LYS A 292 -29.18 -9.94 -5.38
C LYS A 292 -28.57 -9.80 -6.78
N MET A 293 -27.63 -10.68 -7.15
CA MET A 293 -27.02 -10.66 -8.48
C MET A 293 -28.08 -10.95 -9.56
N LYS A 294 -28.93 -11.96 -9.35
CA LYS A 294 -30.06 -12.27 -10.24
C LYS A 294 -31.01 -11.08 -10.41
N ARG A 295 -31.39 -10.39 -9.32
CA ARG A 295 -32.27 -9.21 -9.38
C ARG A 295 -31.70 -8.03 -10.14
N THR A 296 -30.38 -7.90 -10.16
CA THR A 296 -29.68 -6.77 -10.80
C THR A 296 -29.11 -7.12 -12.17
N ASP A 297 -29.42 -8.29 -12.70
CA ASP A 297 -28.90 -8.84 -13.97
C ASP A 297 -27.39 -8.75 -14.07
N LYS A 298 -26.72 -9.06 -12.95
CA LYS A 298 -25.26 -9.09 -12.87
C LYS A 298 -24.76 -10.52 -12.85
N GLU A 299 -23.61 -10.72 -13.48
CA GLU A 299 -22.91 -11.99 -13.43
C GLU A 299 -22.58 -12.40 -12.00
N ILE A 300 -22.92 -13.63 -11.64
CA ILE A 300 -22.56 -14.23 -10.35
C ILE A 300 -21.08 -14.63 -10.44
N LYS A 301 -20.24 -13.95 -9.66
CA LYS A 301 -18.84 -14.33 -9.58
C LYS A 301 -18.69 -15.66 -8.87
N GLU A 302 -17.92 -16.56 -9.46
CA GLU A 302 -17.54 -17.79 -8.80
C GLU A 302 -16.61 -17.52 -7.60
N ASN A 303 -16.75 -18.35 -6.56
CA ASN A 303 -15.86 -18.36 -5.39
C ASN A 303 -15.83 -17.06 -4.56
N VAL A 304 -16.91 -16.28 -4.52
CA VAL A 304 -17.03 -15.17 -3.58
C VAL A 304 -17.13 -15.73 -2.17
N PHE A 305 -16.16 -15.37 -1.31
CA PHE A 305 -16.12 -15.90 0.05
C PHE A 305 -16.50 -14.85 1.11
N TRP A 306 -15.91 -13.67 1.05
CA TRP A 306 -16.21 -12.62 2.03
C TRP A 306 -17.48 -11.87 1.65
N ILE A 307 -18.60 -12.23 2.29
CA ILE A 307 -19.92 -11.64 2.03
C ILE A 307 -20.44 -11.01 3.31
N ASN A 308 -20.88 -9.75 3.25
CA ASN A 308 -21.46 -9.06 4.40
C ASN A 308 -22.92 -9.51 4.67
N LYS A 309 -23.46 -9.15 5.83
CA LYS A 309 -24.85 -9.51 6.25
C LYS A 309 -25.95 -9.04 5.30
N LYS A 310 -25.65 -8.10 4.38
CA LYS A 310 -26.57 -7.61 3.34
C LYS A 310 -26.45 -8.38 2.02
N GLY A 311 -25.72 -9.49 1.96
CA GLY A 311 -25.47 -10.23 0.73
C GLY A 311 -24.67 -9.42 -0.31
N LYS A 312 -23.68 -8.64 0.11
CA LYS A 312 -22.75 -7.94 -0.79
C LYS A 312 -21.34 -8.47 -0.57
N GLU A 313 -20.63 -8.72 -1.66
CA GLU A 313 -19.19 -8.99 -1.60
C GLU A 313 -18.47 -7.88 -0.83
N VAL A 314 -17.60 -8.25 0.10
CA VAL A 314 -16.81 -7.30 0.88
C VAL A 314 -15.66 -6.80 0.01
N GLU A 315 -15.70 -5.53 -0.29
CA GLU A 315 -14.65 -4.87 -1.05
C GLU A 315 -13.68 -4.11 -0.12
N LYS A 316 -12.54 -3.77 -0.66
CA LYS A 316 -11.49 -3.05 0.05
C LYS A 316 -12.00 -1.77 0.74
N HIS A 317 -12.85 -1.00 0.06
CA HIS A 317 -13.39 0.25 0.62
C HIS A 317 -14.35 0.00 1.80
N ASP A 318 -15.09 -1.12 1.80
CA ASP A 318 -15.98 -1.47 2.92
C ASP A 318 -15.15 -1.72 4.19
N VAL A 319 -14.02 -2.44 4.05
CA VAL A 319 -13.09 -2.67 5.16
C VAL A 319 -12.49 -1.35 5.66
N TRP A 320 -12.04 -0.47 4.76
CA TRP A 320 -11.52 0.84 5.16
C TRP A 320 -12.56 1.68 5.91
N ARG A 321 -13.82 1.65 5.47
CA ARG A 321 -14.93 2.33 6.15
C ARG A 321 -15.16 1.76 7.55
N ALA A 322 -15.19 0.43 7.69
CA ALA A 322 -15.34 -0.22 8.99
C ALA A 322 -14.20 0.16 9.95
N PHE A 323 -12.96 0.17 9.46
CA PHE A 323 -11.80 0.59 10.25
C PHE A 323 -11.86 2.07 10.67
N SER A 324 -12.30 2.96 9.78
CA SER A 324 -12.46 4.37 10.10
C SER A 324 -13.51 4.58 11.21
N MET A 325 -14.65 3.86 11.15
CA MET A 325 -15.68 3.91 12.19
C MET A 325 -15.13 3.40 13.53
N VAL A 326 -14.45 2.26 13.52
CA VAL A 326 -13.90 1.67 14.76
C VAL A 326 -12.77 2.51 15.33
N SER A 327 -11.94 3.13 14.50
CA SER A 327 -10.89 4.05 14.97
C SER A 327 -11.44 5.19 15.79
N LYS A 328 -12.57 5.78 15.36
CA LYS A 328 -13.27 6.83 16.10
C LYS A 328 -13.81 6.31 17.44
N LEU A 329 -14.40 5.10 17.45
CA LEU A 329 -14.89 4.47 18.69
C LEU A 329 -13.77 4.13 19.67
N MET A 330 -12.55 3.89 19.17
CA MET A 330 -11.35 3.69 19.99
C MET A 330 -10.64 5.00 20.38
N GLY A 331 -11.26 6.17 20.15
CA GLY A 331 -10.71 7.49 20.48
C GLY A 331 -9.55 7.93 19.57
N ARG A 332 -9.32 7.26 18.44
CA ARG A 332 -8.25 7.60 17.50
C ARG A 332 -8.78 8.50 16.38
N THR A 333 -8.70 9.81 16.59
CA THR A 333 -9.21 10.80 15.62
C THR A 333 -8.15 11.25 14.61
N VAL A 334 -6.88 11.26 14.99
CA VAL A 334 -5.77 11.76 14.16
C VAL A 334 -5.08 10.64 13.37
N ASN A 335 -4.88 9.47 14.01
CA ASN A 335 -4.20 8.33 13.40
C ASN A 335 -5.15 7.14 13.31
N ASN A 336 -6.01 7.12 12.31
CA ASN A 336 -6.93 6.01 12.08
C ASN A 336 -6.19 4.69 11.93
N ILE A 337 -6.67 3.65 12.60
CA ILE A 337 -6.23 2.28 12.36
C ILE A 337 -6.59 1.93 10.93
N THR A 338 -5.65 1.34 10.22
CA THR A 338 -5.87 0.91 8.83
C THR A 338 -5.64 -0.59 8.69
N PRO A 339 -6.21 -1.26 7.67
CA PRO A 339 -5.93 -2.67 7.43
C PRO A 339 -4.44 -2.99 7.29
N HIS A 340 -3.62 -2.01 6.90
CA HIS A 340 -2.17 -2.21 6.80
C HIS A 340 -1.47 -2.37 8.15
N TRP A 341 -2.05 -1.78 9.23
CA TRP A 341 -1.56 -1.97 10.58
C TRP A 341 -1.59 -3.45 11.02
N LEU A 342 -2.57 -4.23 10.53
CA LEU A 342 -2.64 -5.65 10.86
C LEU A 342 -1.41 -6.43 10.39
N ARG A 343 -0.90 -6.09 9.21
CA ARG A 343 0.34 -6.68 8.71
C ARG A 343 1.56 -6.23 9.53
N HIS A 344 1.57 -4.98 9.96
CA HIS A 344 2.61 -4.50 10.88
C HIS A 344 2.49 -5.18 12.25
N THR A 345 1.28 -5.37 12.73
CA THR A 345 0.99 -6.11 13.97
C THR A 345 1.46 -7.55 13.90
N PHE A 346 1.13 -8.27 12.82
CA PHE A 346 1.64 -9.63 12.58
C PHE A 346 3.17 -9.68 12.64
N ALA A 347 3.85 -8.79 11.90
CA ALA A 347 5.29 -8.76 11.86
C ALA A 347 5.91 -8.48 13.24
N THR A 348 5.35 -7.52 13.96
CA THR A 348 5.81 -7.12 15.29
C THR A 348 5.60 -8.25 16.30
N TRP A 349 4.42 -8.89 16.31
CA TRP A 349 4.15 -10.03 17.18
C TRP A 349 5.03 -11.23 16.84
N THR A 350 5.26 -11.50 15.55
CA THR A 350 6.20 -12.58 15.13
C THR A 350 7.60 -12.34 15.69
N ILE A 351 8.11 -11.11 15.69
CA ILE A 351 9.41 -10.79 16.30
C ILE A 351 9.37 -11.08 17.80
N MET A 352 8.35 -10.59 18.50
CA MET A 352 8.22 -10.78 19.95
C MET A 352 8.12 -12.26 20.30
N ASP A 353 7.31 -13.02 19.57
CA ASP A 353 7.08 -14.44 19.81
C ASP A 353 8.37 -15.26 19.54
N VAL A 354 9.10 -14.95 18.45
CA VAL A 354 10.39 -15.62 18.12
C VAL A 354 11.48 -15.24 19.14
N ALA A 355 11.54 -13.98 19.55
CA ALA A 355 12.50 -13.53 20.56
C ALA A 355 12.26 -14.26 21.89
N ASN A 356 11.02 -14.30 22.36
CA ASN A 356 10.64 -15.02 23.58
C ASN A 356 10.96 -16.52 23.49
N ALA A 357 10.59 -17.19 22.38
CA ALA A 357 10.84 -18.61 22.20
C ALA A 357 12.33 -18.98 22.11
N LYS A 358 13.18 -18.05 21.71
CA LYS A 358 14.64 -18.26 21.56
C LYS A 358 15.46 -17.60 22.66
N GLY A 359 14.84 -16.99 23.67
CA GLY A 359 15.54 -16.27 24.74
C GLY A 359 16.34 -15.06 24.24
N ILE A 360 15.93 -14.44 23.12
CA ILE A 360 16.62 -13.28 22.54
C ILE A 360 16.11 -12.03 23.24
N ILE A 361 17.00 -11.30 23.90
CA ILE A 361 16.70 -10.01 24.52
C ILE A 361 16.72 -8.95 23.43
N LEU A 362 15.53 -8.42 23.05
CA LEU A 362 15.38 -7.46 21.97
C LEU A 362 16.13 -6.15 22.21
N GLU A 363 16.27 -5.72 23.47
CA GLU A 363 17.01 -4.53 23.88
C GLU A 363 18.48 -4.59 23.46
N ASN A 364 19.10 -5.75 23.53
CA ASN A 364 20.50 -5.97 23.17
C ASN A 364 20.71 -6.04 21.65
N THR A 365 19.63 -6.07 20.85
CA THR A 365 19.71 -6.12 19.37
C THR A 365 19.76 -4.73 18.73
N GLY A 366 19.88 -3.67 19.50
CA GLY A 366 19.65 -2.26 19.13
C GLY A 366 20.33 -1.75 17.87
N LEU A 367 21.49 -2.30 17.49
CA LEU A 367 22.21 -1.90 16.29
C LEU A 367 22.39 -3.04 15.27
N MET A 368 22.32 -4.29 15.72
CA MET A 368 22.42 -5.47 14.85
C MET A 368 21.28 -6.44 15.15
N PRO A 369 20.27 -6.53 14.27
CA PRO A 369 19.19 -7.48 14.48
C PRO A 369 19.75 -8.90 14.42
N HIS A 370 19.31 -9.71 15.38
CA HIS A 370 19.67 -11.12 15.41
C HIS A 370 19.28 -11.81 14.07
N PRO A 371 20.17 -12.53 13.40
CA PRO A 371 19.92 -13.14 12.08
C PRO A 371 18.63 -13.98 12.03
N LEU A 372 18.27 -14.66 13.10
CA LEU A 372 17.03 -15.45 13.18
C LEU A 372 15.78 -14.58 13.07
N LEU A 373 15.76 -13.37 13.67
CA LEU A 373 14.63 -12.46 13.58
C LEU A 373 14.48 -11.90 12.16
N LEU A 374 15.60 -11.58 11.52
CA LEU A 374 15.62 -11.12 10.12
C LEU A 374 15.05 -12.21 9.21
N ASN A 375 15.56 -13.43 9.33
CA ASN A 375 15.16 -14.55 8.49
C ASN A 375 13.68 -14.89 8.70
N ALA A 376 13.21 -14.97 9.94
CA ALA A 376 11.83 -15.28 10.25
C ALA A 376 10.85 -14.32 9.56
N LEU A 377 11.12 -13.01 9.56
CA LEU A 377 10.26 -12.03 8.90
C LEU A 377 10.43 -12.02 7.38
N GLN A 378 11.65 -12.18 6.86
CA GLN A 378 11.85 -12.22 5.42
C GLN A 378 11.10 -13.38 4.78
N VAL A 379 11.16 -14.55 5.40
CA VAL A 379 10.41 -15.73 4.94
C VAL A 379 8.90 -15.51 5.04
N LYS A 380 8.40 -15.12 6.22
CA LYS A 380 6.95 -14.99 6.44
C LYS A 380 6.28 -13.84 5.67
N LEU A 381 6.99 -12.74 5.47
CA LEU A 381 6.43 -11.57 4.80
C LEU A 381 6.91 -11.38 3.35
N GLY A 382 7.88 -12.16 2.91
CA GLY A 382 8.47 -12.00 1.59
C GLY A 382 9.13 -10.63 1.40
N HIS A 383 9.79 -10.08 2.45
CA HIS A 383 10.47 -8.81 2.37
C HIS A 383 11.81 -8.96 1.64
N ALA A 384 12.01 -8.14 0.60
CA ALA A 384 13.28 -8.09 -0.11
C ALA A 384 14.33 -7.19 0.58
N ASP A 385 13.89 -6.31 1.53
CA ASP A 385 14.75 -5.30 2.14
C ASP A 385 14.90 -5.53 3.66
N PRO A 386 16.12 -5.83 4.15
CA PRO A 386 16.41 -5.99 5.57
C PRO A 386 16.07 -4.75 6.43
N LEU A 387 16.19 -3.53 5.86
CA LEU A 387 15.85 -2.29 6.57
C LEU A 387 14.38 -2.23 6.99
N THR A 388 13.52 -2.87 6.21
CA THR A 388 12.10 -3.01 6.58
C THR A 388 11.95 -3.84 7.86
N THR A 389 12.76 -4.88 8.03
CA THR A 389 12.74 -5.74 9.22
C THR A 389 13.22 -5.01 10.48
N LEU A 390 14.25 -4.15 10.36
CA LEU A 390 14.72 -3.31 11.47
C LEU A 390 13.62 -2.42 12.06
N ARG A 391 12.79 -1.85 11.20
CA ARG A 391 11.65 -1.03 11.66
C ARG A 391 10.65 -1.80 12.49
N TYR A 392 10.46 -3.08 12.21
CA TYR A 392 9.59 -3.95 13.02
C TYR A 392 10.19 -4.26 14.38
N ILE A 393 11.52 -4.42 14.48
CA ILE A 393 12.21 -4.57 15.78
C ILE A 393 12.02 -3.31 16.61
N SER A 394 12.28 -2.13 16.04
CA SER A 394 12.03 -0.86 16.74
C SER A 394 10.55 -0.70 17.16
N THR A 395 9.62 -1.21 16.35
CA THR A 395 8.19 -1.19 16.69
C THR A 395 7.87 -2.16 17.83
N ALA A 396 8.50 -3.34 17.87
CA ALA A 396 8.33 -4.31 18.95
C ALA A 396 8.82 -3.73 20.28
N LEU A 397 10.01 -3.14 20.30
CA LEU A 397 10.56 -2.46 21.47
C LEU A 397 9.63 -1.36 21.99
N LYS A 398 9.11 -0.52 21.10
CA LYS A 398 8.14 0.52 21.46
C LYS A 398 6.86 -0.07 22.06
N LEU A 399 6.35 -1.18 21.55
CA LEU A 399 5.17 -1.85 22.13
C LEU A 399 5.46 -2.47 23.50
N MET A 400 6.71 -2.85 23.75
CA MET A 400 7.18 -3.32 25.05
C MET A 400 7.43 -2.18 26.06
N GLY A 401 7.26 -0.93 25.66
CA GLY A 401 7.52 0.25 26.49
C GLY A 401 8.99 0.65 26.54
N ILE A 402 9.82 0.11 25.64
CA ILE A 402 11.25 0.40 25.58
C ILE A 402 11.48 1.50 24.53
N ASP A 403 11.86 2.69 24.98
CA ASP A 403 12.14 3.81 24.06
C ASP A 403 13.65 3.88 23.77
N LEU A 404 14.00 3.62 22.50
CA LEU A 404 15.41 3.66 22.05
C LEU A 404 16.01 5.07 21.98
N ASN A 405 15.18 6.11 22.16
CA ASN A 405 15.63 7.50 22.15
C ASN A 405 16.16 7.99 23.48
N ASP A 406 15.86 7.29 24.58
CA ASP A 406 16.51 7.57 25.87
C ASP A 406 17.92 6.97 25.86
N GLY A 407 18.84 7.69 25.22
CA GLY A 407 20.27 7.35 25.08
C GLY A 407 21.05 7.25 26.40
N HIS A 408 20.38 6.95 27.50
CA HIS A 408 20.92 6.61 28.79
C HIS A 408 20.38 5.28 29.27
N ILE A 409 21.01 4.19 28.78
CA ILE A 409 20.94 2.94 29.52
C ILE A 409 21.62 3.19 30.87
N LYS A 410 20.84 3.47 31.89
CA LYS A 410 21.30 3.36 33.24
C LYS A 410 21.52 1.86 33.49
N MET A 411 22.78 1.42 33.39
CA MET A 411 23.19 0.15 34.00
C MET A 411 22.99 0.29 35.50
N SER A 412 21.99 -0.42 36.02
CA SER A 412 21.88 -0.69 37.46
C SER A 412 22.39 -2.11 37.71
#